data_c9eb52028bfe8b4ae542bf593d8bcd33
#
_entry.id   c9eb52028bfe8b4ae542bf593d8bcd33
#
_cell.length_a   1.000
_cell.length_b   1.000
_cell.length_c   1.000
_cell.angle_alpha   90.00
_cell.angle_beta   90.00
_cell.angle_gamma   90.00
#
_symmetry.space_group_name_H-M   'P 1'
#
loop_
_entity.id
_entity.type
_entity.pdbx_description
1 polymer ?
#
loop_
_entity_poly.entity_id
_entity_poly.type
_entity_poly.pdbx_seq_one_letter_code
_entity_poly.pdbx_strand_id
1 'polypeptide(L)'
;MKKVLLLLVCLFTLQTVVWADDDKPIQVNQLPQTAQTFIKTHFPDNKVAMAKMETDWFDKSYDVIFTNGDKLEFDKKGIWTEVNCKYSAVPVAVVPEAIKKYVATNYPDAKMLKIERDKHDYEAVSYTHLRAHE
;
A
#
# COMPACT_ATOMS: atom_id res chain seq x y z
N MET A 1 39.18 16.18 -29.63
CA MET A 1 39.03 16.71 -28.29
C MET A 1 37.60 17.15 -27.95
N LYS A 2 36.96 17.87 -28.84
CA LYS A 2 35.55 18.29 -28.62
C LYS A 2 34.58 17.13 -28.56
N LYS A 3 34.86 16.03 -29.27
CA LYS A 3 34.03 14.81 -29.28
C LYS A 3 34.07 14.07 -27.95
N VAL A 4 35.19 14.11 -27.26
CA VAL A 4 35.33 13.46 -25.94
C VAL A 4 34.58 14.19 -24.89
N LEU A 5 34.50 15.52 -24.98
CA LEU A 5 33.77 16.35 -24.07
C LEU A 5 32.25 16.11 -24.16
N LEU A 6 31.75 15.94 -25.36
CA LEU A 6 30.35 15.63 -25.62
C LEU A 6 29.94 14.27 -25.05
N LEU A 7 30.83 13.29 -25.14
CA LEU A 7 30.60 11.98 -24.56
C LEU A 7 30.54 12.02 -23.04
N LEU A 8 31.36 12.85 -22.42
CA LEU A 8 31.34 13.01 -20.97
C LEU A 8 30.06 13.65 -20.48
N VAL A 9 29.51 14.61 -21.21
CA VAL A 9 28.25 15.25 -20.86
C VAL A 9 27.09 14.25 -20.97
N CYS A 10 27.09 13.38 -21.96
CA CYS A 10 26.08 12.34 -22.11
C CYS A 10 26.14 11.32 -20.97
N LEU A 11 27.31 11.00 -20.48
CA LEU A 11 27.46 10.10 -19.33
C LEU A 11 26.91 10.70 -18.03
N PHE A 12 27.03 11.99 -17.86
CA PHE A 12 26.48 12.67 -16.69
C PHE A 12 24.96 12.71 -16.68
N THR A 13 24.33 12.84 -17.83
CA THR A 13 22.87 12.87 -17.92
C THR A 13 22.24 11.51 -17.63
N LEU A 14 22.95 10.44 -17.88
CA LEU A 14 22.45 9.08 -17.57
C LEU A 14 22.48 8.78 -16.06
N GLN A 15 23.34 9.41 -15.32
CA GLN A 15 23.44 9.17 -13.88
C GLN A 15 22.29 9.77 -13.06
N THR A 16 21.62 10.78 -13.58
CA THR A 16 20.55 11.45 -12.85
C THR A 16 19.25 10.64 -12.81
N VAL A 17 19.08 9.67 -13.69
CA VAL A 17 17.88 8.84 -13.75
C VAL A 17 17.84 7.79 -12.63
N VAL A 18 19.00 7.40 -12.11
CA VAL A 18 19.12 6.36 -11.07
C VAL A 18 18.60 6.83 -9.70
N TRP A 19 18.39 8.10 -9.53
CA TRP A 19 18.05 8.70 -8.23
C TRP A 19 16.56 8.71 -7.90
N ALA A 20 15.71 8.34 -8.86
CA ALA A 20 14.28 8.48 -8.70
C ALA A 20 13.62 7.36 -7.90
N ASP A 21 14.30 6.21 -7.71
CA ASP A 21 13.70 5.04 -7.10
C ASP A 21 14.34 4.73 -5.74
N ASP A 22 13.68 5.19 -4.68
CA ASP A 22 14.00 4.79 -3.32
C ASP A 22 13.25 3.52 -2.89
N ASP A 23 12.56 2.88 -3.83
CA ASP A 23 11.83 1.65 -3.60
C ASP A 23 12.76 0.45 -3.65
N LYS A 24 12.75 -0.35 -2.59
CA LYS A 24 13.56 -1.57 -2.52
C LYS A 24 12.67 -2.79 -2.35
N PRO A 25 12.78 -3.78 -3.25
CA PRO A 25 12.12 -5.06 -2.99
C PRO A 25 12.69 -5.71 -1.75
N ILE A 26 11.81 -6.24 -0.91
CA ILE A 26 12.18 -6.93 0.33
C ILE A 26 11.42 -8.24 0.42
N GLN A 27 11.83 -9.08 1.37
CA GLN A 27 11.09 -10.29 1.71
C GLN A 27 10.06 -9.99 2.80
N VAL A 28 9.04 -10.83 2.88
CA VAL A 28 7.97 -10.66 3.88
C VAL A 28 8.54 -10.66 5.30
N ASN A 29 9.55 -11.47 5.56
CA ASN A 29 10.18 -11.54 6.88
C ASN A 29 10.99 -10.28 7.23
N GLN A 30 11.19 -9.39 6.30
CA GLN A 30 11.83 -8.09 6.52
C GLN A 30 10.84 -6.97 6.84
N LEU A 31 9.55 -7.26 6.73
CA LEU A 31 8.51 -6.33 7.19
C LEU A 31 8.54 -6.21 8.72
N PRO A 32 8.09 -5.07 9.26
CA PRO A 32 7.87 -4.99 10.70
C PRO A 32 6.97 -6.11 11.21
N GLN A 33 7.22 -6.59 12.41
CA GLN A 33 6.49 -7.72 12.98
C GLN A 33 4.97 -7.47 13.01
N THR A 34 4.56 -6.25 13.28
CA THR A 34 3.14 -5.87 13.29
C THR A 34 2.49 -6.09 11.93
N ALA A 35 3.19 -5.72 10.85
CA ALA A 35 2.71 -5.95 9.49
C ALA A 35 2.63 -7.44 9.16
N GLN A 36 3.63 -8.22 9.54
CA GLN A 36 3.62 -9.66 9.34
C GLN A 36 2.43 -10.32 10.04
N THR A 37 2.17 -9.92 11.27
CA THR A 37 1.04 -10.43 12.06
C THR A 37 -0.28 -10.05 11.41
N PHE A 38 -0.41 -8.82 10.93
CA PHE A 38 -1.60 -8.35 10.22
C PHE A 38 -1.91 -9.23 9.00
N ILE A 39 -0.89 -9.49 8.20
CA ILE A 39 -1.05 -10.34 7.01
C ILE A 39 -1.51 -11.74 7.39
N LYS A 40 -0.89 -12.35 8.38
CA LYS A 40 -1.25 -13.70 8.84
C LYS A 40 -2.65 -13.77 9.40
N THR A 41 -3.09 -12.72 10.09
CA THR A 41 -4.39 -12.68 10.73
C THR A 41 -5.52 -12.45 9.74
N HIS A 42 -5.33 -11.53 8.81
CA HIS A 42 -6.39 -11.06 7.93
C HIS A 42 -6.31 -11.61 6.50
N PHE A 43 -5.14 -12.07 6.08
CA PHE A 43 -4.91 -12.57 4.74
C PHE A 43 -4.14 -13.90 4.76
N PRO A 44 -4.61 -14.89 5.54
CA PRO A 44 -3.85 -16.14 5.73
C PRO A 44 -3.71 -16.97 4.46
N ASP A 45 -4.66 -16.85 3.54
CA ASP A 45 -4.69 -17.66 2.31
C ASP A 45 -4.09 -16.94 1.11
N ASN A 46 -3.69 -15.70 1.28
CA ASN A 46 -3.15 -14.90 0.19
C ASN A 46 -1.64 -15.09 0.09
N LYS A 47 -1.18 -15.26 -1.15
CA LYS A 47 0.25 -15.34 -1.42
C LYS A 47 0.78 -13.96 -1.80
N VAL A 48 1.90 -13.58 -1.21
CA VAL A 48 2.58 -12.33 -1.53
C VAL A 48 3.33 -12.50 -2.84
N ALA A 49 3.00 -11.65 -3.81
CA ALA A 49 3.73 -11.57 -5.08
C ALA A 49 4.97 -10.68 -4.92
N MET A 50 4.84 -9.59 -4.19
CA MET A 50 5.94 -8.64 -4.00
C MET A 50 5.74 -7.87 -2.71
N ALA A 51 6.84 -7.63 -2.00
CA ALA A 51 6.89 -6.66 -0.92
C ALA A 51 8.01 -5.68 -1.21
N LYS A 52 7.78 -4.42 -0.89
CA LYS A 52 8.80 -3.39 -1.09
C LYS A 52 8.80 -2.39 0.06
N MET A 53 9.94 -1.79 0.28
CA MET A 53 10.13 -0.71 1.23
C MET A 53 10.35 0.58 0.45
N GLU A 54 9.56 1.57 0.75
CA GLU A 54 9.76 2.94 0.25
C GLU A 54 10.40 3.76 1.35
N THR A 55 11.42 4.51 0.98
CA THR A 55 12.10 5.42 1.90
C THR A 55 11.94 6.84 1.36
N ASP A 56 11.28 7.68 2.11
CA ASP A 56 11.19 9.10 1.86
C ASP A 56 12.02 9.82 2.93
N TRP A 57 12.31 11.07 2.71
CA TRP A 57 13.21 11.93 3.52
C TRP A 57 13.28 11.61 5.02
N PHE A 58 12.16 11.39 5.67
CA PHE A 58 12.06 11.14 7.10
C PHE A 58 11.20 9.93 7.45
N ASP A 59 10.64 9.29 6.44
CA ASP A 59 9.67 8.25 6.64
C ASP A 59 9.99 7.00 5.85
N LYS A 60 9.55 5.88 6.39
CA LYS A 60 9.54 4.60 5.70
C LYS A 60 8.11 4.10 5.61
N SER A 61 7.78 3.51 4.49
CA SER A 61 6.54 2.79 4.32
C SER A 61 6.81 1.47 3.63
N TYR A 62 5.84 0.58 3.67
CA TYR A 62 5.97 -0.75 3.10
C TYR A 62 4.73 -1.06 2.28
N ASP A 63 4.94 -1.61 1.10
CA ASP A 63 3.88 -2.08 0.22
C ASP A 63 3.95 -3.59 0.10
N VAL A 64 2.79 -4.23 0.14
CA VAL A 64 2.65 -5.66 -0.10
C VAL A 64 1.61 -5.85 -1.18
N ILE A 65 1.98 -6.57 -2.23
CA ILE A 65 1.09 -6.89 -3.34
C ILE A 65 0.92 -8.40 -3.35
N PHE A 66 -0.33 -8.84 -3.31
CA PHE A 66 -0.67 -10.26 -3.38
C PHE A 66 -0.79 -10.73 -4.83
N THR A 67 -0.73 -12.04 -5.02
CA THR A 67 -0.81 -12.62 -6.36
C THR A 67 -2.15 -12.36 -7.06
N ASN A 68 -3.21 -12.10 -6.30
CA ASN A 68 -4.51 -11.73 -6.86
C ASN A 68 -4.62 -10.25 -7.22
N GLY A 69 -3.58 -9.45 -6.96
CA GLY A 69 -3.56 -8.02 -7.24
C GLY A 69 -4.00 -7.12 -6.08
N ASP A 70 -4.46 -7.68 -4.99
CA ASP A 70 -4.77 -6.89 -3.80
C ASP A 70 -3.50 -6.32 -3.20
N LYS A 71 -3.61 -5.16 -2.56
CA LYS A 71 -2.47 -4.41 -2.06
C LYS A 71 -2.68 -3.94 -0.64
N LEU A 72 -1.62 -3.99 0.16
CA LEU A 72 -1.57 -3.42 1.51
C LEU A 72 -0.45 -2.39 1.57
N GLU A 73 -0.68 -1.34 2.34
CA GLU A 73 0.37 -0.39 2.71
C GLU A 73 0.47 -0.31 4.22
N PHE A 74 1.69 -0.20 4.71
CA PHE A 74 2.01 -0.08 6.14
C PHE A 74 2.94 1.11 6.36
N ASP A 75 2.81 1.72 7.52
CA ASP A 75 3.76 2.75 7.95
C ASP A 75 5.06 2.11 8.48
N LYS A 76 5.98 2.93 8.92
CA LYS A 76 7.27 2.47 9.44
C LYS A 76 7.17 1.56 10.66
N LYS A 77 6.06 1.61 11.39
CA LYS A 77 5.80 0.75 12.55
C LYS A 77 5.11 -0.55 12.19
N GLY A 78 4.73 -0.70 10.92
CA GLY A 78 3.97 -1.85 10.47
C GLY A 78 2.48 -1.75 10.71
N ILE A 79 1.97 -0.55 10.97
CA ILE A 79 0.54 -0.30 11.11
C ILE A 79 -0.02 -0.03 9.72
N TRP A 80 -1.10 -0.71 9.35
CA TRP A 80 -1.66 -0.56 8.02
C TRP A 80 -2.20 0.87 7.80
N THR A 81 -1.96 1.39 6.61
CA THR A 81 -2.46 2.68 6.15
C THR A 81 -3.41 2.55 4.98
N GLU A 82 -3.29 1.48 4.21
CA GLU A 82 -4.21 1.19 3.11
C GLU A 82 -4.42 -0.31 3.00
N VAL A 83 -5.68 -0.70 2.82
CA VAL A 83 -6.08 -2.05 2.43
C VAL A 83 -6.89 -1.92 1.15
N ASN A 84 -6.34 -2.36 0.04
CA ASN A 84 -6.97 -2.25 -1.28
C ASN A 84 -7.22 -3.65 -1.82
N CYS A 85 -8.47 -4.09 -1.70
CA CYS A 85 -8.93 -5.41 -2.12
C CYS A 85 -9.83 -5.28 -3.35
N LYS A 86 -9.32 -4.60 -4.37
CA LYS A 86 -10.07 -4.32 -5.60
C LYS A 86 -10.61 -5.57 -6.26
N TYR A 87 -9.92 -6.69 -6.09
CA TYR A 87 -10.27 -7.96 -6.71
C TYR A 87 -10.94 -8.94 -5.76
N SER A 88 -11.06 -8.58 -4.48
CA SER A 88 -11.72 -9.41 -3.48
C SER A 88 -12.64 -8.52 -2.62
N ALA A 89 -12.45 -8.49 -1.33
CA ALA A 89 -13.14 -7.55 -0.45
C ALA A 89 -12.28 -7.31 0.79
N VAL A 90 -12.38 -6.11 1.36
CA VAL A 90 -11.73 -5.80 2.62
C VAL A 90 -12.29 -6.70 3.71
N PRO A 91 -11.44 -7.42 4.46
CA PRO A 91 -11.91 -8.25 5.57
C PRO A 91 -12.69 -7.41 6.59
N VAL A 92 -13.82 -7.92 7.04
CA VAL A 92 -14.72 -7.21 7.95
C VAL A 92 -14.01 -6.82 9.26
N ALA A 93 -13.11 -7.68 9.73
CA ALA A 93 -12.37 -7.44 10.96
C ALA A 93 -11.42 -6.23 10.90
N VAL A 94 -11.04 -5.80 9.69
CA VAL A 94 -10.17 -4.63 9.49
C VAL A 94 -10.95 -3.32 9.59
N VAL A 95 -12.23 -3.36 9.27
CA VAL A 95 -13.07 -2.16 9.15
C VAL A 95 -13.52 -1.70 10.54
N PRO A 96 -13.33 -0.41 10.88
CA PRO A 96 -13.85 0.13 12.14
C PRO A 96 -15.37 -0.03 12.25
N GLU A 97 -15.86 -0.24 13.48
CA GLU A 97 -17.27 -0.47 13.73
C GLU A 97 -18.18 0.65 13.23
N ALA A 98 -17.76 1.89 13.39
CA ALA A 98 -18.54 3.04 12.95
C ALA A 98 -18.73 3.05 11.43
N ILE A 99 -17.70 2.70 10.69
CA ILE A 99 -17.76 2.59 9.23
C ILE A 99 -18.63 1.41 8.81
N LYS A 100 -18.48 0.26 9.48
CA LYS A 100 -19.34 -0.90 9.24
C LYS A 100 -20.81 -0.56 9.41
N LYS A 101 -21.15 0.09 10.51
CA LYS A 101 -22.53 0.54 10.80
C LYS A 101 -23.06 1.48 9.74
N TYR A 102 -22.26 2.48 9.39
CA TYR A 102 -22.65 3.46 8.39
C TYR A 102 -22.94 2.81 7.04
N VAL A 103 -22.04 1.95 6.57
CA VAL A 103 -22.19 1.27 5.29
C VAL A 103 -23.37 0.29 5.31
N ALA A 104 -23.53 -0.46 6.39
CA ALA A 104 -24.65 -1.39 6.52
C ALA A 104 -26.01 -0.69 6.55
N THR A 105 -26.07 0.49 7.14
CA THR A 105 -27.30 1.27 7.23
C THR A 105 -27.66 1.96 5.92
N ASN A 106 -26.68 2.57 5.27
CA ASN A 106 -26.92 3.41 4.10
C ASN A 106 -26.73 2.68 2.78
N TYR A 107 -25.89 1.65 2.77
CA TYR A 107 -25.53 0.91 1.55
C TYR A 107 -25.45 -0.58 1.86
N PRO A 108 -26.57 -1.24 2.20
CA PRO A 108 -26.53 -2.62 2.69
C PRO A 108 -25.98 -3.65 1.70
N ASP A 109 -26.06 -3.33 0.40
CA ASP A 109 -25.56 -4.21 -0.64
C ASP A 109 -24.14 -3.86 -1.11
N ALA A 110 -23.53 -2.84 -0.50
CA ALA A 110 -22.22 -2.39 -0.90
C ALA A 110 -21.13 -3.31 -0.35
N LYS A 111 -20.16 -3.58 -1.20
CA LYS A 111 -18.97 -4.36 -0.85
C LYS A 111 -17.80 -3.39 -0.72
N MET A 112 -17.11 -3.45 0.41
CA MET A 112 -15.97 -2.57 0.63
C MET A 112 -14.74 -3.11 -0.10
N LEU A 113 -14.21 -2.32 -1.01
CA LEU A 113 -13.05 -2.71 -1.81
C LEU A 113 -11.76 -2.08 -1.33
N LYS A 114 -11.84 -0.93 -0.69
CA LYS A 114 -10.67 -0.20 -0.25
C LYS A 114 -10.97 0.56 1.03
N ILE A 115 -10.00 0.58 1.92
CA ILE A 115 -10.02 1.45 3.09
C ILE A 115 -8.64 2.06 3.28
N GLU A 116 -8.60 3.35 3.50
CA GLU A 116 -7.39 4.09 3.82
C GLU A 116 -7.52 4.69 5.21
N ARG A 117 -6.41 4.79 5.88
CA ARG A 117 -6.33 5.39 7.20
C ARG A 117 -5.21 6.42 7.23
N ASP A 118 -5.57 7.65 7.56
CA ASP A 118 -4.62 8.68 7.92
C ASP A 118 -4.58 8.83 9.45
N LYS A 119 -3.77 9.72 9.95
CA LYS A 119 -3.63 9.95 11.41
C LYS A 119 -4.95 10.27 12.09
N HIS A 120 -5.88 10.84 11.37
CA HIS A 120 -7.14 11.36 11.94
C HIS A 120 -8.39 10.78 11.30
N ASP A 121 -8.30 10.26 10.08
CA ASP A 121 -9.49 9.93 9.31
C ASP A 121 -9.36 8.57 8.60
N TYR A 122 -10.52 8.02 8.26
CA TYR A 122 -10.63 6.85 7.41
C TYR A 122 -11.36 7.20 6.12
N GLU A 123 -10.93 6.63 5.02
CA GLU A 123 -11.66 6.69 3.77
C GLU A 123 -11.94 5.28 3.28
N ALA A 124 -13.20 5.00 2.99
CA ALA A 124 -13.61 3.70 2.47
C ALA A 124 -14.23 3.86 1.08
N VAL A 125 -13.90 2.94 0.19
CA VAL A 125 -14.44 2.91 -1.17
C VAL A 125 -15.18 1.59 -1.35
N SER A 126 -16.44 1.69 -1.76
CA SER A 126 -17.30 0.54 -1.98
C SER A 126 -17.38 0.16 -3.45
N TYR A 127 -17.98 -0.99 -3.70
CA TYR A 127 -18.23 -1.52 -5.04
C TYR A 127 -19.06 -0.58 -5.91
N THR A 128 -19.91 0.23 -5.32
CA THR A 128 -20.79 1.15 -6.03
C THR A 128 -20.16 2.52 -6.29
N HIS A 129 -18.84 2.63 -6.14
CA HIS A 129 -18.09 3.89 -6.28
C HIS A 129 -18.49 4.96 -5.27
N LEU A 130 -19.08 4.57 -4.16
CA LEU A 130 -19.41 5.48 -3.07
C LEU A 130 -18.25 5.58 -2.11
N ARG A 131 -18.01 6.78 -1.61
CA ARG A 131 -16.98 7.03 -0.61
C ARG A 131 -17.63 7.38 0.71
N ALA A 132 -17.17 6.72 1.78
CA ALA A 132 -17.55 7.06 3.13
C ALA A 132 -16.33 7.66 3.83
N HIS A 133 -16.51 8.83 4.41
CA HIS A 133 -15.49 9.54 5.19
C HIS A 133 -15.87 9.55 6.66
N GLU A 134 -14.85 9.36 7.47
CA GLU A 134 -15.02 9.46 8.90
C GLU A 134 -13.87 10.16 9.58
#